data_eb1936b924e6f907be67b6cb0efca10c
#
_entry.id   eb1936b924e6f907be67b6cb0efca10c
#
_cell.length_a   1.000
_cell.length_b   1.000
_cell.length_c   1.000
_cell.angle_alpha   90.00
_cell.angle_beta   90.00
_cell.angle_gamma   90.00
#
_symmetry.space_group_name_H-M   'P 1'
#
loop_
_entity.id
_entity.type
_entity.pdbx_description
1 polymer ?
#
loop_
_entity_poly.entity_id
_entity_poly.type
_entity_poly.pdbx_seq_one_letter_code
_entity_poly.pdbx_strand_id
1 'polypeptide(L)'
;LAKIVALVNKTLKTHIGDDAVELSSQDVVSAINKGKSTGGAKGKHWILDPVDGTLGFVRGDQYAIALALMDEGDLKVGVMGCPNMPKQGDVLEFETSYSYGFSPRLVSKMLAGDSLGWYKGCIFTAVRGHGSYMFPVDEKLNFEPSKVTVSGAFDPQKAKFTEPVMKANSSQGFTAAVATNLGIECKPLRIYSQVKYGSVARADADVFMKFPKAGYREKIWDHAAGVILVEEAGGRVSDAGGAPLNFAGGRYIEGLDRGIIAASSALHE
;
A
#
# COMPACT_ATOMS: atom_id res chain seq x y z
N LEU A 1 -7.29 26.43 -11.32
CA LEU A 1 -6.76 25.67 -12.43
C LEU A 1 -5.36 26.16 -12.83
N ALA A 2 -5.14 27.46 -13.08
CA ALA A 2 -3.86 28.01 -13.55
C ALA A 2 -2.65 27.59 -12.67
N LYS A 3 -2.78 27.62 -11.33
CA LYS A 3 -1.73 27.18 -10.40
C LYS A 3 -1.41 25.68 -10.55
N ILE A 4 -2.40 24.85 -10.83
CA ILE A 4 -2.22 23.40 -11.06
C ILE A 4 -1.46 23.18 -12.36
N VAL A 5 -1.87 23.84 -13.44
CA VAL A 5 -1.21 23.75 -14.76
C VAL A 5 0.26 24.19 -14.66
N ALA A 6 0.52 25.33 -14.01
CA ALA A 6 1.88 25.80 -13.79
C ALA A 6 2.74 24.80 -13.00
N LEU A 7 2.17 24.18 -11.96
CA LEU A 7 2.88 23.16 -11.17
C LEU A 7 3.16 21.90 -12.02
N VAL A 8 2.19 21.42 -12.77
CA VAL A 8 2.35 20.26 -13.68
C VAL A 8 3.45 20.53 -14.68
N ASN A 9 3.42 21.66 -15.38
CA ASN A 9 4.43 22.00 -16.38
C ASN A 9 5.83 22.16 -15.78
N LYS A 10 5.92 22.80 -14.60
CA LYS A 10 7.19 22.89 -13.86
C LYS A 10 7.72 21.49 -13.53
N THR A 11 6.87 20.58 -13.05
CA THR A 11 7.26 19.20 -12.71
C THR A 11 7.71 18.44 -13.94
N LEU A 12 6.97 18.51 -15.04
CA LEU A 12 7.35 17.89 -16.30
C LEU A 12 8.72 18.38 -16.77
N LYS A 13 8.95 19.69 -16.80
CA LYS A 13 10.24 20.27 -17.18
C LYS A 13 11.39 19.82 -16.27
N THR A 14 11.13 19.68 -14.97
CA THR A 14 12.15 19.22 -14.01
C THR A 14 12.57 17.75 -14.26
N HIS A 15 11.65 16.87 -14.65
CA HIS A 15 11.92 15.44 -14.79
C HIS A 15 12.22 14.98 -16.23
N ILE A 16 11.66 15.65 -17.23
CA ILE A 16 11.84 15.30 -18.66
C ILE A 16 12.92 16.18 -19.30
N GLY A 17 13.17 17.36 -18.74
CA GLY A 17 14.11 18.33 -19.31
C GLY A 17 13.46 19.19 -20.38
N ASP A 18 14.28 19.65 -21.34
CA ASP A 18 13.86 20.59 -22.39
C ASP A 18 12.90 19.96 -23.43
N ASP A 19 12.83 18.63 -23.49
CA ASP A 19 11.88 17.90 -24.34
C ASP A 19 10.46 17.85 -23.75
N ALA A 20 10.23 18.42 -22.56
CA ALA A 20 8.92 18.44 -21.92
C ALA A 20 7.94 19.29 -22.73
N VAL A 21 6.87 18.67 -23.20
CA VAL A 21 5.77 19.38 -23.87
C VAL A 21 4.99 20.19 -22.84
N GLU A 22 4.83 21.48 -23.07
CA GLU A 22 4.01 22.33 -22.22
C GLU A 22 2.52 22.02 -22.41
N LEU A 23 1.85 21.64 -21.33
CA LEU A 23 0.45 21.28 -21.34
C LEU A 23 -0.43 22.52 -21.12
N SER A 24 -1.48 22.64 -21.93
CA SER A 24 -2.54 23.63 -21.74
C SER A 24 -3.46 23.25 -20.58
N SER A 25 -4.28 24.20 -20.14
CA SER A 25 -5.35 23.91 -19.15
C SER A 25 -6.30 22.80 -19.63
N GLN A 26 -6.57 22.76 -20.92
CA GLN A 26 -7.44 21.77 -21.52
C GLN A 26 -6.80 20.38 -21.48
N ASP A 27 -5.48 20.28 -21.74
CA ASP A 27 -4.75 19.01 -21.68
C ASP A 27 -4.76 18.45 -20.25
N VAL A 28 -4.48 19.30 -19.27
CA VAL A 28 -4.49 18.91 -17.85
C VAL A 28 -5.89 18.45 -17.41
N VAL A 29 -6.95 19.17 -17.77
CA VAL A 29 -8.33 18.78 -17.47
C VAL A 29 -8.69 17.49 -18.18
N SER A 30 -8.30 17.31 -19.44
CA SER A 30 -8.52 16.08 -20.22
C SER A 30 -7.84 14.89 -19.55
N ALA A 31 -6.58 15.04 -19.13
CA ALA A 31 -5.85 13.99 -18.42
C ALA A 31 -6.53 13.60 -17.09
N ILE A 32 -6.97 14.58 -16.30
CA ILE A 32 -7.72 14.34 -15.04
C ILE A 32 -9.03 13.58 -15.34
N ASN A 33 -9.73 13.95 -16.41
CA ASN A 33 -11.00 13.30 -16.77
C ASN A 33 -10.84 11.84 -17.21
N LYS A 34 -9.67 11.43 -17.71
CA LYS A 34 -9.39 10.00 -17.99
C LYS A 34 -9.46 9.14 -16.72
N GLY A 35 -9.18 9.71 -15.55
CA GLY A 35 -9.35 9.04 -14.27
C GLY A 35 -10.80 8.78 -13.84
N LYS A 36 -11.81 9.19 -14.63
CA LYS A 36 -13.22 8.94 -14.37
C LYS A 36 -13.75 7.62 -14.92
N SER A 37 -12.89 6.73 -15.39
CA SER A 37 -13.31 5.40 -15.84
C SER A 37 -14.14 4.71 -14.75
N THR A 38 -15.18 4.03 -15.16
CA THR A 38 -16.01 3.20 -14.27
C THR A 38 -15.34 1.87 -13.93
N GLY A 39 -14.24 1.53 -14.62
CA GLY A 39 -13.63 0.21 -14.54
C GLY A 39 -14.51 -0.85 -15.20
N GLY A 40 -14.36 -2.09 -14.79
CA GLY A 40 -15.16 -3.22 -15.25
C GLY A 40 -14.29 -4.44 -15.58
N ALA A 41 -14.96 -5.55 -15.95
CA ALA A 41 -14.29 -6.84 -16.19
C ALA A 41 -13.59 -6.94 -17.54
N LYS A 42 -13.93 -6.07 -18.50
CA LYS A 42 -13.41 -6.18 -19.87
C LYS A 42 -12.34 -5.16 -20.19
N GLY A 43 -11.31 -5.60 -20.90
CA GLY A 43 -10.23 -4.75 -21.37
C GLY A 43 -9.19 -4.44 -20.30
N LYS A 44 -8.29 -3.51 -20.64
CA LYS A 44 -7.17 -3.11 -19.79
C LYS A 44 -7.51 -1.86 -18.99
N HIS A 45 -7.30 -1.91 -17.69
CA HIS A 45 -7.51 -0.79 -16.78
C HIS A 45 -6.26 -0.55 -15.94
N TRP A 46 -5.77 0.68 -15.95
CA TRP A 46 -4.83 1.16 -14.94
C TRP A 46 -5.59 1.61 -13.72
N ILE A 47 -5.21 1.09 -12.56
CA ILE A 47 -5.78 1.40 -11.25
C ILE A 47 -4.71 2.16 -10.48
N LEU A 48 -4.94 3.45 -10.22
CA LEU A 48 -3.96 4.34 -9.59
C LEU A 48 -4.54 4.96 -8.32
N ASP A 49 -3.81 4.85 -7.22
CA ASP A 49 -3.91 5.78 -6.10
C ASP A 49 -2.61 6.60 -6.02
N PRO A 50 -2.65 7.88 -6.39
CA PRO A 50 -1.44 8.71 -6.45
C PRO A 50 -0.89 9.08 -5.07
N VAL A 51 -1.69 9.06 -4.01
CA VAL A 51 -1.28 9.31 -2.62
C VAL A 51 -2.21 8.55 -1.67
N ASP A 52 -2.01 7.23 -1.58
CA ASP A 52 -2.69 6.40 -0.59
C ASP A 52 -2.13 6.67 0.81
N GLY A 53 -3.03 6.89 1.75
CA GLY A 53 -2.65 7.27 3.10
C GLY A 53 -2.37 8.77 3.25
N THR A 54 -3.21 9.63 2.66
CA THR A 54 -3.08 11.11 2.66
C THR A 54 -2.77 11.69 4.05
N LEU A 55 -3.38 11.16 5.11
CA LEU A 55 -3.10 11.63 6.47
C LEU A 55 -1.68 11.25 6.92
N GLY A 56 -1.19 10.06 6.55
CA GLY A 56 0.20 9.65 6.77
C GLY A 56 1.16 10.56 6.03
N PHE A 57 0.86 10.86 4.76
CA PHE A 57 1.64 11.82 3.97
C PHE A 57 1.76 13.18 4.63
N VAL A 58 0.66 13.78 5.06
CA VAL A 58 0.64 15.10 5.73
C VAL A 58 1.41 15.08 7.04
N ARG A 59 1.41 13.97 7.74
CA ARG A 59 2.12 13.79 9.04
C ARG A 59 3.57 13.36 8.90
N GLY A 60 4.09 13.19 7.68
CA GLY A 60 5.43 12.67 7.46
C GLY A 60 5.60 11.20 7.87
N ASP A 61 4.48 10.46 7.93
CA ASP A 61 4.41 9.03 8.23
C ASP A 61 4.31 8.19 6.95
N GLN A 62 3.88 6.94 7.05
CA GLN A 62 3.76 6.03 5.91
C GLN A 62 2.67 6.49 4.94
N TYR A 63 2.99 6.46 3.66
CA TYR A 63 2.06 6.60 2.54
C TYR A 63 2.58 5.80 1.35
N ALA A 64 1.75 5.58 0.37
CA ALA A 64 2.14 4.88 -0.84
C ALA A 64 1.65 5.62 -2.10
N ILE A 65 2.35 5.38 -3.21
CA ILE A 65 1.88 5.63 -4.57
C ILE A 65 1.64 4.25 -5.16
N ALA A 66 0.39 3.92 -5.49
CA ALA A 66 0.01 2.57 -5.85
C ALA A 66 -0.57 2.53 -7.27
N LEU A 67 0.02 1.72 -8.13
CA LEU A 67 -0.40 1.52 -9.52
C LEU A 67 -0.55 0.02 -9.79
N ALA A 68 -1.68 -0.37 -10.38
CA ALA A 68 -1.88 -1.73 -10.86
C ALA A 68 -2.41 -1.73 -12.30
N LEU A 69 -2.08 -2.76 -13.06
CA LEU A 69 -2.70 -3.10 -14.33
C LEU A 69 -3.64 -4.29 -14.12
N MET A 70 -4.88 -4.10 -14.47
CA MET A 70 -5.87 -5.16 -14.61
C MET A 70 -6.15 -5.40 -16.10
N ASP A 71 -6.22 -6.65 -16.52
CA ASP A 71 -6.52 -7.07 -17.89
C ASP A 71 -7.58 -8.17 -17.84
N GLU A 72 -8.72 -7.94 -18.48
CA GLU A 72 -9.88 -8.87 -18.49
C GLU A 72 -10.31 -9.30 -17.07
N GLY A 73 -10.28 -8.35 -16.13
CA GLY A 73 -10.68 -8.56 -14.74
C GLY A 73 -9.60 -9.08 -13.79
N ASP A 74 -8.45 -9.51 -14.32
CA ASP A 74 -7.35 -10.06 -13.54
C ASP A 74 -6.23 -9.04 -13.30
N LEU A 75 -5.69 -8.99 -12.11
CA LEU A 75 -4.49 -8.20 -11.82
C LEU A 75 -3.26 -8.83 -12.48
N LYS A 76 -2.55 -8.06 -13.30
CA LYS A 76 -1.38 -8.51 -14.06
C LYS A 76 -0.08 -7.87 -13.57
N VAL A 77 -0.11 -6.59 -13.18
CA VAL A 77 1.06 -5.86 -12.70
C VAL A 77 0.68 -5.05 -11.47
N GLY A 78 1.58 -4.97 -10.51
CA GLY A 78 1.50 -4.08 -9.36
C GLY A 78 2.81 -3.33 -9.15
N VAL A 79 2.71 -2.04 -8.88
CA VAL A 79 3.84 -1.20 -8.48
C VAL A 79 3.41 -0.38 -7.28
N MET A 80 4.22 -0.36 -6.25
CA MET A 80 3.92 0.42 -5.05
C MET A 80 5.18 1.13 -4.54
N GLY A 81 5.21 2.44 -4.70
CA GLY A 81 6.23 3.29 -4.09
C GLY A 81 5.89 3.56 -2.63
N CYS A 82 6.82 3.27 -1.73
CA CYS A 82 6.70 3.48 -0.28
C CYS A 82 7.84 4.39 0.21
N PRO A 83 7.75 5.72 -0.02
CA PRO A 83 8.89 6.64 0.18
C PRO A 83 9.36 6.74 1.63
N ASN A 84 8.53 6.39 2.58
CA ASN A 84 8.83 6.45 4.00
C ASN A 84 9.02 5.08 4.65
N MET A 85 9.04 3.98 3.88
CA MET A 85 9.24 2.65 4.44
C MET A 85 10.69 2.44 4.88
N PRO A 86 10.95 1.99 6.11
CA PRO A 86 12.31 1.75 6.58
C PRO A 86 12.96 0.55 5.87
N LYS A 87 14.26 0.35 6.09
CA LYS A 87 14.97 -0.83 5.61
C LYS A 87 14.32 -2.10 6.17
N GLN A 88 14.37 -3.19 5.41
CA GLN A 88 13.90 -4.50 5.88
C GLN A 88 14.67 -4.92 7.14
N GLY A 89 13.92 -5.38 8.15
CA GLY A 89 14.49 -5.75 9.45
C GLY A 89 14.64 -4.59 10.43
N ASP A 90 14.57 -3.33 9.98
CA ASP A 90 14.44 -2.20 10.88
C ASP A 90 12.98 -2.15 11.37
N VAL A 91 12.82 -2.02 12.67
CA VAL A 91 11.54 -2.19 13.31
C VAL A 91 10.54 -1.15 12.80
N LEU A 92 9.43 -1.62 12.22
CA LEU A 92 8.23 -0.81 11.99
C LEU A 92 7.52 -0.49 13.33
N GLU A 93 8.25 -0.37 14.43
CA GLU A 93 7.67 0.04 15.71
C GLU A 93 7.27 1.51 15.66
N PHE A 94 6.07 1.70 15.19
CA PHE A 94 5.35 2.95 15.37
C PHE A 94 4.59 2.87 16.69
N GLU A 95 5.24 3.25 17.77
CA GLU A 95 4.48 3.56 18.97
C GLU A 95 3.46 4.64 18.64
N THR A 96 2.20 4.29 18.77
CA THR A 96 1.03 5.15 18.50
C THR A 96 0.82 6.24 19.55
N SER A 97 1.86 6.71 20.21
CA SER A 97 1.77 7.87 21.09
C SER A 97 1.83 9.17 20.29
N TYR A 98 0.77 9.43 19.52
CA TYR A 98 0.53 10.74 18.89
C TYR A 98 0.21 11.82 19.93
N SER A 99 1.08 12.06 20.90
CA SER A 99 0.83 13.07 21.93
C SER A 99 0.81 14.50 21.38
N TYR A 100 1.35 14.74 20.17
CA TYR A 100 1.48 16.09 19.61
C TYR A 100 1.15 16.22 18.11
N GLY A 101 0.48 15.24 17.51
CA GLY A 101 0.07 15.33 16.09
C GLY A 101 1.17 15.04 15.05
N PHE A 102 2.42 14.81 15.48
CA PHE A 102 3.53 14.40 14.62
C PHE A 102 3.89 12.94 14.85
N SER A 103 4.30 12.25 13.78
CA SER A 103 4.79 10.88 13.95
C SER A 103 6.13 10.88 14.68
N PRO A 104 6.43 9.87 15.51
CA PRO A 104 7.73 9.71 16.14
C PRO A 104 8.88 9.76 15.14
N ARG A 105 8.66 9.24 13.92
CA ARG A 105 9.61 9.30 12.81
C ARG A 105 9.88 10.73 12.34
N LEU A 106 8.84 11.55 12.17
CA LEU A 106 9.02 12.94 11.78
C LEU A 106 9.78 13.70 12.84
N VAL A 107 9.45 13.50 14.12
CA VAL A 107 10.16 14.10 15.25
C VAL A 107 11.62 13.65 15.28
N SER A 108 11.89 12.36 15.11
CA SER A 108 13.24 11.81 15.04
C SER A 108 14.05 12.40 13.88
N LYS A 109 13.43 12.50 12.69
CA LYS A 109 14.04 13.11 11.50
C LYS A 109 14.33 14.60 11.70
N MET A 110 13.45 15.32 12.36
CA MET A 110 13.64 16.75 12.68
C MET A 110 14.76 16.98 13.70
N LEU A 111 14.91 16.08 14.67
CA LEU A 111 15.88 16.20 15.76
C LEU A 111 17.28 15.67 15.39
N ALA A 112 17.33 14.58 14.64
CA ALA A 112 18.58 13.87 14.34
C ALA A 112 19.07 14.04 12.90
N GLY A 113 18.29 14.68 12.03
CA GLY A 113 18.60 14.80 10.59
C GLY A 113 18.66 13.43 9.89
N ASP A 114 19.35 13.39 8.74
CA ASP A 114 19.55 12.15 7.98
C ASP A 114 20.63 11.21 8.60
N SER A 115 21.21 11.61 9.76
CA SER A 115 22.29 10.87 10.41
C SER A 115 21.91 9.50 10.99
N LEU A 116 20.61 9.23 11.14
CA LEU A 116 20.11 7.93 11.63
C LEU A 116 20.04 6.84 10.56
N GLY A 117 20.56 7.09 9.35
CA GLY A 117 20.60 6.07 8.29
C GLY A 117 19.23 5.55 7.84
N TRP A 118 18.18 6.36 8.01
CA TRP A 118 16.87 6.00 7.52
C TRP A 118 16.91 5.87 6.00
N TYR A 119 16.64 4.68 5.51
CA TYR A 119 16.50 4.44 4.08
C TYR A 119 15.40 5.34 3.51
N LYS A 120 15.64 5.89 2.35
CA LYS A 120 14.71 6.78 1.64
C LYS A 120 13.55 6.03 0.99
N GLY A 121 13.09 4.95 1.59
CA GLY A 121 11.98 4.17 1.12
C GLY A 121 12.35 3.12 0.08
N CYS A 122 11.32 2.46 -0.45
CA CYS A 122 11.48 1.41 -1.47
C CYS A 122 10.33 1.45 -2.47
N ILE A 123 10.54 0.80 -3.61
CA ILE A 123 9.53 0.53 -4.64
C ILE A 123 9.38 -0.99 -4.70
N PHE A 124 8.16 -1.46 -4.59
CA PHE A 124 7.78 -2.84 -4.86
C PHE A 124 7.24 -2.96 -6.27
N THR A 125 7.53 -4.08 -6.92
CA THR A 125 6.96 -4.46 -8.21
C THR A 125 6.57 -5.92 -8.20
N ALA A 126 5.46 -6.23 -8.84
CA ALA A 126 5.05 -7.61 -9.09
C ALA A 126 4.46 -7.73 -10.50
N VAL A 127 4.75 -8.85 -11.14
CA VAL A 127 4.13 -9.24 -12.41
C VAL A 127 3.60 -10.64 -12.23
N ARG A 128 2.35 -10.88 -12.63
CA ARG A 128 1.69 -12.18 -12.47
C ARG A 128 2.54 -13.32 -13.05
N GLY A 129 2.88 -14.29 -12.18
CA GLY A 129 3.71 -15.45 -12.53
C GLY A 129 5.22 -15.21 -12.52
N HIS A 130 5.68 -14.00 -12.17
CA HIS A 130 7.11 -13.66 -12.18
C HIS A 130 7.66 -13.28 -10.80
N GLY A 131 6.82 -13.29 -9.78
CA GLY A 131 7.20 -12.97 -8.41
C GLY A 131 7.15 -11.48 -8.09
N SER A 132 7.45 -11.18 -6.83
CA SER A 132 7.49 -9.84 -6.28
C SER A 132 8.92 -9.41 -5.96
N TYR A 133 9.25 -8.15 -6.25
CA TYR A 133 10.59 -7.61 -6.09
C TYR A 133 10.54 -6.24 -5.43
N MET A 134 11.63 -5.87 -4.79
CA MET A 134 11.80 -4.58 -4.14
C MET A 134 13.15 -3.96 -4.51
N PHE A 135 13.17 -2.65 -4.69
CA PHE A 135 14.37 -1.85 -4.86
C PHE A 135 14.24 -0.50 -4.13
N PRO A 136 15.36 0.11 -3.70
CA PRO A 136 15.34 1.39 -3.01
C PRO A 136 14.91 2.52 -3.94
N VAL A 137 14.35 3.58 -3.37
CA VAL A 137 13.99 4.80 -4.13
C VAL A 137 15.24 5.61 -4.53
N ASP A 138 16.35 5.45 -3.85
CA ASP A 138 17.58 6.23 -4.13
C ASP A 138 18.31 5.67 -5.36
N GLU A 139 18.20 6.37 -6.48
CA GLU A 139 18.82 6.01 -7.76
C GLU A 139 20.37 5.96 -7.73
N LYS A 140 21.01 6.58 -6.73
CA LYS A 140 22.46 6.55 -6.56
C LYS A 140 23.00 5.21 -6.10
N LEU A 141 22.12 4.36 -5.64
CA LEU A 141 22.43 3.01 -5.23
C LEU A 141 22.15 2.10 -6.44
N ASN A 142 23.21 1.62 -7.10
CA ASN A 142 23.12 0.57 -8.13
C ASN A 142 22.64 -0.74 -7.47
N PHE A 143 21.34 -0.87 -7.22
CA PHE A 143 20.78 -2.07 -6.63
C PHE A 143 20.07 -2.91 -7.68
N GLU A 144 20.47 -4.15 -7.76
CA GLU A 144 19.67 -5.19 -8.38
C GLU A 144 18.37 -5.37 -7.58
N PRO A 145 17.22 -5.53 -8.25
CA PRO A 145 15.96 -5.80 -7.57
C PRO A 145 16.09 -7.04 -6.67
N SER A 146 15.76 -6.90 -5.40
CA SER A 146 15.74 -8.04 -4.49
C SER A 146 14.37 -8.70 -4.51
N LYS A 147 14.34 -10.02 -4.69
CA LYS A 147 13.10 -10.78 -4.58
C LYS A 147 12.59 -10.71 -3.15
N VAL A 148 11.30 -10.42 -2.97
CA VAL A 148 10.65 -10.45 -1.67
C VAL A 148 9.73 -11.66 -1.57
N THR A 149 9.62 -12.21 -0.37
CA THR A 149 8.75 -13.34 -0.05
C THR A 149 8.07 -13.08 1.28
N VAL A 150 6.84 -13.55 1.41
CA VAL A 150 6.14 -13.54 2.70
C VAL A 150 6.88 -14.37 3.74
N SER A 151 6.57 -14.16 5.01
CA SER A 151 7.18 -14.92 6.09
C SER A 151 6.82 -16.41 6.03
N GLY A 152 7.67 -17.25 6.61
CA GLY A 152 7.38 -18.67 6.83
C GLY A 152 6.58 -18.94 8.11
N ALA A 153 5.95 -17.91 8.72
CA ALA A 153 5.17 -18.07 9.93
C ALA A 153 3.95 -18.95 9.69
N PHE A 154 3.70 -19.89 10.62
CA PHE A 154 2.58 -20.83 10.59
C PHE A 154 1.81 -20.89 11.92
N ASP A 155 2.39 -20.33 12.99
CA ASP A 155 1.79 -20.30 14.33
C ASP A 155 1.08 -18.94 14.52
N PRO A 156 -0.26 -18.90 14.54
CA PRO A 156 -0.99 -17.64 14.67
C PRO A 156 -0.70 -16.94 16.00
N GLN A 157 -0.37 -17.63 17.06
CA GLN A 157 -0.11 -17.02 18.39
C GLN A 157 1.12 -16.10 18.34
N LYS A 158 2.11 -16.43 17.50
CA LYS A 158 3.35 -15.66 17.32
C LYS A 158 3.30 -14.67 16.17
N ALA A 159 2.19 -14.65 15.43
CA ALA A 159 2.07 -13.85 14.22
C ALA A 159 2.11 -12.35 14.54
N LYS A 160 2.95 -11.62 13.79
CA LYS A 160 2.96 -10.16 13.77
C LYS A 160 1.89 -9.69 12.81
N PHE A 161 0.90 -8.95 13.28
CA PHE A 161 -0.16 -8.49 12.41
C PHE A 161 -0.19 -6.97 12.28
N THR A 162 -0.65 -6.52 11.12
CA THR A 162 -0.85 -5.10 10.82
C THR A 162 -2.32 -4.79 10.56
N GLU A 163 -2.75 -3.60 10.97
CA GLU A 163 -4.09 -3.09 10.76
C GLU A 163 -4.06 -1.59 10.39
N PRO A 164 -5.16 -1.03 9.84
CA PRO A 164 -5.24 0.40 9.56
C PRO A 164 -5.14 1.27 10.82
N VAL A 165 -4.38 2.38 10.74
CA VAL A 165 -4.34 3.41 11.78
C VAL A 165 -5.72 4.04 11.97
N MET A 166 -6.46 4.26 10.89
CA MET A 166 -7.70 5.01 10.87
C MET A 166 -8.89 4.15 11.34
N LYS A 167 -9.36 4.41 12.56
CA LYS A 167 -10.57 3.79 13.13
C LYS A 167 -11.85 4.08 12.34
N ALA A 168 -11.84 5.12 11.48
CA ALA A 168 -13.00 5.46 10.65
C ALA A 168 -13.31 4.36 9.62
N ASN A 169 -12.27 3.72 9.08
CA ASN A 169 -12.37 2.80 7.94
C ASN A 169 -12.29 1.32 8.35
N SER A 170 -11.95 1.02 9.62
CA SER A 170 -11.77 -0.35 10.11
C SER A 170 -12.18 -0.48 11.56
N SER A 171 -12.74 -1.63 11.91
CA SER A 171 -13.11 -1.98 13.29
C SER A 171 -11.92 -2.58 14.03
N GLN A 172 -11.10 -1.72 14.65
CA GLN A 172 -9.96 -2.18 15.47
C GLN A 172 -10.42 -3.04 16.67
N GLY A 173 -11.63 -2.80 17.19
CA GLY A 173 -12.19 -3.65 18.24
C GLY A 173 -12.48 -5.08 17.77
N PHE A 174 -12.94 -5.23 16.51
CA PHE A 174 -13.14 -6.56 15.94
C PHE A 174 -11.78 -7.24 15.66
N THR A 175 -10.81 -6.51 15.11
CA THR A 175 -9.44 -7.04 14.93
C THR A 175 -8.85 -7.52 16.25
N ALA A 176 -9.02 -6.75 17.33
CA ALA A 176 -8.55 -7.12 18.65
C ALA A 176 -9.25 -8.40 19.19
N ALA A 177 -10.55 -8.54 18.96
CA ALA A 177 -11.29 -9.75 19.34
C ALA A 177 -10.81 -10.99 18.57
N VAL A 178 -10.57 -10.86 17.26
CA VAL A 178 -9.99 -11.92 16.44
C VAL A 178 -8.60 -12.31 16.95
N ALA A 179 -7.73 -11.33 17.20
CA ALA A 179 -6.39 -11.57 17.72
C ALA A 179 -6.43 -12.29 19.09
N THR A 180 -7.32 -11.88 19.98
CA THR A 180 -7.52 -12.53 21.29
C THR A 180 -7.97 -13.99 21.13
N ASN A 181 -8.95 -14.25 20.25
CA ASN A 181 -9.46 -15.60 20.03
C ASN A 181 -8.41 -16.54 19.40
N LEU A 182 -7.50 -16.00 18.59
CA LEU A 182 -6.39 -16.74 18.02
C LEU A 182 -5.19 -16.87 18.95
N GLY A 183 -5.24 -16.23 20.13
CA GLY A 183 -4.13 -16.20 21.08
C GLY A 183 -2.93 -15.39 20.61
N ILE A 184 -3.12 -14.43 19.71
CA ILE A 184 -2.03 -13.57 19.23
C ILE A 184 -1.55 -12.66 20.36
N GLU A 185 -0.30 -12.80 20.76
CA GLU A 185 0.30 -12.05 21.88
C GLU A 185 0.84 -10.68 21.46
N CYS A 186 1.21 -10.54 20.20
CA CYS A 186 1.79 -9.31 19.68
C CYS A 186 0.78 -8.18 19.56
N LYS A 187 1.21 -6.95 19.88
CA LYS A 187 0.41 -5.76 19.62
C LYS A 187 0.33 -5.51 18.09
N PRO A 188 -0.82 -4.98 17.60
CA PRO A 188 -0.96 -4.67 16.18
C PRO A 188 0.01 -3.57 15.74
N LEU A 189 0.67 -3.79 14.62
CA LEU A 189 1.34 -2.76 13.84
C LEU A 189 0.30 -1.91 13.11
N ARG A 190 0.17 -0.64 13.47
CA ARG A 190 -0.76 0.30 12.83
C ARG A 190 -0.04 1.11 11.78
N ILE A 191 -0.35 0.84 10.52
CA ILE A 191 0.31 1.46 9.36
C ILE A 191 -0.74 2.15 8.48
N TYR A 192 -0.39 3.34 7.94
CA TYR A 192 -1.20 3.99 6.91
C TYR A 192 -1.02 3.28 5.57
N SER A 193 -1.97 3.45 4.66
CA SER A 193 -1.89 3.06 3.25
C SER A 193 -1.72 1.57 2.95
N GLN A 194 -1.49 1.28 1.69
CA GLN A 194 -1.12 -0.05 1.17
C GLN A 194 0.28 -0.50 1.60
N VAL A 195 1.07 0.32 2.28
CA VAL A 195 2.33 -0.11 2.92
C VAL A 195 2.12 -1.36 3.78
N LYS A 196 0.93 -1.60 4.31
CA LYS A 196 0.55 -2.83 5.03
C LYS A 196 0.73 -4.09 4.18
N TYR A 197 0.34 -4.05 2.91
CA TYR A 197 0.60 -5.17 1.99
C TYR A 197 2.10 -5.34 1.72
N GLY A 198 2.82 -4.23 1.54
CA GLY A 198 4.28 -4.25 1.38
C GLY A 198 4.99 -4.86 2.60
N SER A 199 4.50 -4.58 3.81
CA SER A 199 5.06 -5.17 5.03
C SER A 199 4.84 -6.68 5.10
N VAL A 200 3.69 -7.19 4.63
CA VAL A 200 3.44 -8.63 4.53
C VAL A 200 4.28 -9.26 3.42
N ALA A 201 4.30 -8.66 2.22
CA ALA A 201 5.07 -9.17 1.09
C ALA A 201 6.57 -9.29 1.38
N ARG A 202 7.10 -8.42 2.26
CA ARG A 202 8.50 -8.34 2.66
C ARG A 202 8.81 -9.06 3.98
N ALA A 203 7.83 -9.73 4.59
CA ALA A 203 7.94 -10.43 5.87
C ALA A 203 8.28 -9.54 7.09
N ASP A 204 7.98 -8.24 7.06
CA ASP A 204 8.02 -7.39 8.25
C ASP A 204 6.82 -7.64 9.16
N ALA A 205 5.69 -8.01 8.57
CA ALA A 205 4.50 -8.52 9.25
C ALA A 205 4.06 -9.85 8.62
N ASP A 206 3.36 -10.68 9.38
CA ASP A 206 2.90 -11.99 8.93
C ASP A 206 1.48 -11.93 8.38
N VAL A 207 0.65 -11.04 8.94
CA VAL A 207 -0.77 -10.90 8.59
C VAL A 207 -1.16 -9.42 8.50
N PHE A 208 -1.94 -9.08 7.50
CA PHE A 208 -2.71 -7.83 7.44
C PHE A 208 -4.18 -8.15 7.59
N MET A 209 -4.85 -7.46 8.51
CA MET A 209 -6.29 -7.57 8.74
C MET A 209 -6.97 -6.21 8.63
N LYS A 210 -8.07 -6.16 7.90
CA LYS A 210 -8.92 -4.97 7.77
C LYS A 210 -10.39 -5.39 7.78
N PHE A 211 -11.14 -4.93 8.77
CA PHE A 211 -12.58 -5.19 8.89
C PHE A 211 -13.35 -3.88 8.71
N PRO A 212 -13.85 -3.58 7.51
CA PRO A 212 -14.56 -2.35 7.22
C PRO A 212 -15.76 -2.17 8.14
N LYS A 213 -16.02 -0.93 8.54
CA LYS A 213 -17.25 -0.61 9.26
C LYS A 213 -18.47 -0.69 8.34
N ALA A 214 -19.62 -0.93 8.91
CA ALA A 214 -20.88 -0.96 8.18
C ALA A 214 -21.06 0.32 7.32
N GLY A 215 -21.38 0.14 6.06
CA GLY A 215 -21.56 1.22 5.08
C GLY A 215 -20.27 1.75 4.44
N TYR A 216 -19.08 1.32 4.90
CA TYR A 216 -17.84 1.67 4.21
C TYR A 216 -17.63 0.73 3.02
N ARG A 217 -17.40 1.30 1.84
CA ARG A 217 -17.11 0.56 0.61
C ARG A 217 -15.65 0.70 0.25
N GLU A 218 -14.96 -0.44 0.17
CA GLU A 218 -13.55 -0.48 -0.22
C GLU A 218 -13.40 -0.16 -1.70
N LYS A 219 -12.40 0.66 -2.00
CA LYS A 219 -12.11 1.08 -3.37
C LYS A 219 -11.00 0.21 -3.94
N ILE A 220 -11.11 -0.12 -5.22
CA ILE A 220 -10.14 -1.01 -5.87
C ILE A 220 -8.71 -0.45 -5.81
N TRP A 221 -8.52 0.85 -5.88
CA TRP A 221 -7.18 1.47 -5.86
C TRP A 221 -6.52 1.44 -4.48
N ASP A 222 -7.27 1.22 -3.39
CA ASP A 222 -6.74 1.05 -2.04
C ASP A 222 -6.12 -0.35 -1.83
N HIS A 223 -6.25 -1.27 -2.82
CA HIS A 223 -5.89 -2.69 -2.64
C HIS A 223 -5.18 -3.32 -3.83
N ALA A 224 -5.49 -2.95 -5.08
CA ALA A 224 -5.08 -3.70 -6.27
C ALA A 224 -3.55 -3.94 -6.36
N ALA A 225 -2.73 -2.91 -6.14
CA ALA A 225 -1.29 -3.06 -6.18
C ALA A 225 -0.77 -3.95 -5.03
N GLY A 226 -1.31 -3.74 -3.83
CA GLY A 226 -0.91 -4.52 -2.65
C GLY A 226 -1.27 -6.00 -2.75
N VAL A 227 -2.43 -6.32 -3.33
CA VAL A 227 -2.89 -7.71 -3.49
C VAL A 227 -1.93 -8.50 -4.37
N ILE A 228 -1.65 -8.03 -5.59
CA ILE A 228 -0.74 -8.75 -6.48
C ILE A 228 0.69 -8.84 -5.90
N LEU A 229 1.15 -7.84 -5.14
CA LEU A 229 2.45 -7.89 -4.46
C LEU A 229 2.53 -9.03 -3.46
N VAL A 230 1.51 -9.20 -2.63
CA VAL A 230 1.47 -10.28 -1.63
C VAL A 230 1.34 -11.65 -2.30
N GLU A 231 0.46 -11.79 -3.30
CA GLU A 231 0.27 -13.05 -4.01
C GLU A 231 1.54 -13.50 -4.74
N GLU A 232 2.22 -12.59 -5.43
CA GLU A 232 3.48 -12.88 -6.12
C GLU A 232 4.68 -13.06 -5.16
N ALA A 233 4.55 -12.61 -3.91
CA ALA A 233 5.50 -12.91 -2.84
C ALA A 233 5.24 -14.28 -2.18
N GLY A 234 4.26 -15.07 -2.65
CA GLY A 234 3.91 -16.39 -2.15
C GLY A 234 2.89 -16.39 -1.02
N GLY A 235 2.25 -15.24 -0.76
CA GLY A 235 1.14 -15.13 0.17
C GLY A 235 -0.22 -15.33 -0.49
N ARG A 236 -1.26 -15.16 0.31
CA ARG A 236 -2.66 -15.22 -0.13
C ARG A 236 -3.42 -13.99 0.37
N VAL A 237 -4.33 -13.49 -0.46
CA VAL A 237 -5.24 -12.40 -0.10
C VAL A 237 -6.67 -12.82 -0.40
N SER A 238 -7.55 -12.65 0.57
CA SER A 238 -8.97 -12.94 0.41
C SER A 238 -9.83 -11.95 1.21
N ASP A 239 -11.13 -12.02 1.01
CA ASP A 239 -12.05 -11.54 2.04
C ASP A 239 -12.01 -12.45 3.29
N ALA A 240 -12.64 -12.04 4.37
CA ALA A 240 -12.68 -12.82 5.60
C ALA A 240 -13.54 -14.10 5.50
N GLY A 241 -14.23 -14.32 4.38
CA GLY A 241 -14.91 -15.57 4.02
C GLY A 241 -14.02 -16.53 3.22
N GLY A 242 -12.79 -16.12 2.86
CA GLY A 242 -11.85 -16.92 2.08
C GLY A 242 -11.98 -16.74 0.56
N ALA A 243 -12.91 -15.90 0.07
CA ALA A 243 -13.07 -15.65 -1.35
C ALA A 243 -12.05 -14.62 -1.87
N PRO A 244 -11.52 -14.79 -3.09
CA PRO A 244 -10.65 -13.80 -3.72
C PRO A 244 -11.34 -12.43 -3.84
N LEU A 245 -10.57 -11.35 -3.75
CA LEU A 245 -11.10 -10.00 -3.94
C LEU A 245 -11.44 -9.77 -5.41
N ASN A 246 -12.64 -9.25 -5.67
CA ASN A 246 -13.11 -8.97 -7.03
C ASN A 246 -12.85 -7.51 -7.42
N PHE A 247 -11.91 -7.29 -8.34
CA PHE A 247 -11.57 -5.98 -8.90
C PHE A 247 -12.36 -5.63 -10.17
N ALA A 248 -13.09 -6.61 -10.72
CA ALA A 248 -13.83 -6.49 -11.98
C ALA A 248 -15.22 -5.82 -11.82
N GLY A 249 -15.66 -5.59 -10.59
CA GLY A 249 -16.97 -4.98 -10.29
C GLY A 249 -17.05 -3.47 -10.51
N GLY A 250 -15.96 -2.82 -10.94
CA GLY A 250 -15.89 -1.37 -11.12
C GLY A 250 -15.01 -0.69 -10.07
N ARG A 251 -15.42 0.47 -9.55
CA ARG A 251 -14.59 1.31 -8.65
C ARG A 251 -14.52 0.79 -7.22
N TYR A 252 -15.39 -0.10 -6.84
CA TYR A 252 -15.47 -0.65 -5.48
C TYR A 252 -15.31 -2.16 -5.51
N ILE A 253 -14.74 -2.71 -4.45
CA ILE A 253 -14.72 -4.15 -4.24
C ILE A 253 -16.12 -4.54 -3.78
N GLU A 254 -16.83 -5.24 -4.65
CA GLU A 254 -18.18 -5.73 -4.38
C GLU A 254 -18.12 -7.10 -3.69
N GLY A 255 -19.14 -7.39 -2.87
CA GLY A 255 -19.22 -8.67 -2.16
C GLY A 255 -18.25 -8.82 -0.98
N LEU A 256 -17.52 -7.76 -0.63
CA LEU A 256 -16.62 -7.76 0.53
C LEU A 256 -17.44 -7.73 1.82
N ASP A 257 -17.89 -8.89 2.25
CA ASP A 257 -18.88 -8.99 3.32
C ASP A 257 -18.27 -8.88 4.74
N ARG A 258 -17.00 -9.25 4.91
CA ARG A 258 -16.45 -9.46 6.26
C ARG A 258 -15.07 -8.90 6.52
N GLY A 259 -14.44 -8.29 5.56
CA GLY A 259 -13.09 -7.76 5.70
C GLY A 259 -12.09 -8.33 4.72
N ILE A 260 -10.84 -7.95 4.89
CA ILE A 260 -9.71 -8.36 4.06
C ILE A 260 -8.64 -8.97 4.95
N ILE A 261 -8.12 -10.11 4.52
CA ILE A 261 -6.99 -10.80 5.16
C ILE A 261 -5.93 -11.04 4.08
N ALA A 262 -4.69 -10.63 4.39
CA ALA A 262 -3.53 -10.95 3.59
C ALA A 262 -2.45 -11.54 4.49
N ALA A 263 -1.94 -12.72 4.16
CA ALA A 263 -0.99 -13.44 5.01
C ALA A 263 -0.09 -14.38 4.18
N SER A 264 0.89 -15.01 4.85
CA SER A 264 1.52 -16.20 4.32
C SER A 264 0.47 -17.29 4.06
N SER A 265 0.70 -18.17 3.08
CA SER A 265 -0.28 -19.23 2.77
C SER A 265 -0.61 -20.10 3.98
N ALA A 266 0.39 -20.41 4.82
CA ALA A 266 0.22 -21.24 6.00
C ALA A 266 -0.62 -20.60 7.12
N LEU A 267 -0.61 -19.25 7.24
CA LEU A 267 -1.42 -18.53 8.23
C LEU A 267 -2.79 -18.14 7.70
N HIS A 268 -2.98 -18.22 6.39
CA HIS A 268 -4.23 -17.85 5.75
C HIS A 268 -5.28 -18.96 5.81
N GLU A 269 -4.86 -20.22 5.93
CA GLU A 269 -5.71 -21.40 6.10
C GLU A 269 -6.28 -21.50 7.53
#